data_d87c0d924d4de2a4f812f1ca62336d1d
#
_entry.id   d87c0d924d4de2a4f812f1ca62336d1d
#
_cell.length_a   1.000
_cell.length_b   1.000
_cell.length_c   1.000
_cell.angle_alpha   90.00
_cell.angle_beta   90.00
_cell.angle_gamma   90.00
#
_symmetry.space_group_name_H-M   'P 1'
#
loop_
_entity.id
_entity.type
_entity.pdbx_description
1 polymer ?
#
loop_
_entity_poly.entity_id
_entity_poly.type
_entity_poly.pdbx_seq_one_letter_code
_entity_poly.pdbx_strand_id
1 'polypeptide(L)'
;PSGHKCWPTQVHIVGPLMLQNKLMAWYLEEKTGLACTCMKELDEASLSDRNGQRTDLVLLDCLGSDYTSLWSTIRALFESDKAGIYVAIFNMAAGKRFGNDLVKRGVRGVFYDDDPLPNIAKGVPAILEGELWFSRKDLMKCILEADTDTKLAMELKAHLTAREREILLLIASGINNSQIADSLNISRNTVKTHLYNIYNKINVPNRLQAALWAAKHL
;
A
#
# COMPACT_ATOMS: atom_id res chain seq x y z
N PRO A 1 14.29 -30.51 -7.04
CA PRO A 1 14.32 -29.07 -7.21
C PRO A 1 12.90 -28.59 -7.52
N SER A 2 12.14 -28.37 -6.45
CA SER A 2 10.77 -27.85 -6.52
C SER A 2 10.87 -26.34 -6.71
N GLY A 3 10.82 -25.88 -7.98
CA GLY A 3 10.70 -24.48 -8.31
C GLY A 3 9.39 -23.95 -7.75
N HIS A 4 9.47 -23.20 -6.67
CA HIS A 4 8.36 -22.36 -6.23
C HIS A 4 8.11 -21.34 -7.36
N LYS A 5 7.03 -21.53 -8.11
CA LYS A 5 6.52 -20.50 -9.02
C LYS A 5 6.12 -19.30 -8.16
N CYS A 6 7.03 -18.33 -8.03
CA CYS A 6 6.68 -17.02 -7.54
C CYS A 6 5.76 -16.40 -8.59
N TRP A 7 4.48 -16.24 -8.27
CA TRP A 7 3.55 -15.55 -9.15
C TRP A 7 3.96 -14.07 -9.18
N PRO A 8 4.13 -13.49 -10.37
CA PRO A 8 4.62 -12.12 -10.46
C PRO A 8 3.58 -11.17 -9.86
N THR A 9 4.07 -10.24 -9.05
CA THR A 9 3.32 -9.07 -8.58
C THR A 9 2.65 -8.36 -9.76
N GLN A 10 1.39 -7.95 -9.61
CA GLN A 10 0.59 -7.36 -10.67
C GLN A 10 0.08 -5.97 -10.28
N VAL A 11 -0.01 -5.08 -11.26
CA VAL A 11 -0.61 -3.75 -11.12
C VAL A 11 -1.97 -3.75 -11.82
N HIS A 12 -3.03 -3.47 -11.08
CA HIS A 12 -4.39 -3.36 -11.60
C HIS A 12 -4.76 -1.89 -11.72
N ILE A 13 -4.85 -1.37 -12.93
CA ILE A 13 -5.24 0.00 -13.21
C ILE A 13 -6.76 0.03 -13.40
N VAL A 14 -7.44 0.76 -12.51
CA VAL A 14 -8.90 0.78 -12.44
C VAL A 14 -9.41 2.20 -12.67
N GLY A 15 -10.29 2.38 -13.64
CA GLY A 15 -10.92 3.67 -13.91
C GLY A 15 -11.63 3.73 -15.27
N PRO A 16 -12.44 4.78 -15.48
CA PRO A 16 -13.34 4.85 -16.63
C PRO A 16 -12.64 5.10 -17.97
N LEU A 17 -11.45 5.72 -17.95
CA LEU A 17 -10.74 6.17 -19.16
C LEU A 17 -9.80 5.09 -19.70
N MET A 18 -10.38 4.04 -20.30
CA MET A 18 -9.66 2.83 -20.73
C MET A 18 -8.47 3.08 -21.66
N LEU A 19 -8.54 4.06 -22.58
CA LEU A 19 -7.41 4.35 -23.46
C LEU A 19 -6.22 4.88 -22.69
N GLN A 20 -6.45 5.85 -21.79
CA GLN A 20 -5.43 6.44 -20.94
C GLN A 20 -4.84 5.38 -19.99
N ASN A 21 -5.69 4.56 -19.40
CA ASN A 21 -5.25 3.48 -18.50
C ASN A 21 -4.39 2.45 -19.21
N LYS A 22 -4.71 2.10 -20.46
CA LYS A 22 -3.87 1.22 -21.29
C LYS A 22 -2.52 1.84 -21.65
N LEU A 23 -2.47 3.14 -21.91
CA LEU A 23 -1.21 3.86 -22.16
C LEU A 23 -0.34 3.89 -20.87
N MET A 24 -0.97 4.10 -19.73
CA MET A 24 -0.28 4.04 -18.42
C MET A 24 0.23 2.62 -18.15
N ALA A 25 -0.57 1.59 -18.40
CA ALA A 25 -0.15 0.19 -18.27
C ALA A 25 1.06 -0.12 -19.14
N TRP A 26 1.00 0.19 -20.42
CA TRP A 26 2.13 0.02 -21.34
C TRP A 26 3.39 0.74 -20.84
N TYR A 27 3.26 2.00 -20.40
CA TYR A 27 4.38 2.77 -19.86
C TYR A 27 4.99 2.12 -18.61
N LEU A 28 4.17 1.66 -17.67
CA LEU A 28 4.64 1.00 -16.46
C LEU A 28 5.32 -0.34 -16.77
N GLU A 29 4.73 -1.17 -17.66
CA GLU A 29 5.34 -2.43 -18.09
C GLU A 29 6.72 -2.20 -18.71
N GLU A 30 6.84 -1.22 -19.60
CA GLU A 30 8.09 -0.87 -20.29
C GLU A 30 9.17 -0.37 -19.31
N LYS A 31 8.79 0.44 -18.32
CA LYS A 31 9.73 1.07 -17.39
C LYS A 31 10.07 0.23 -16.16
N THR A 32 9.18 -0.65 -15.74
CA THR A 32 9.34 -1.39 -14.46
C THR A 32 9.38 -2.90 -14.62
N GLY A 33 8.96 -3.43 -15.77
CA GLY A 33 8.80 -4.87 -16.00
C GLY A 33 7.64 -5.51 -15.21
N LEU A 34 6.81 -4.72 -14.54
CA LEU A 34 5.64 -5.20 -13.81
C LEU A 34 4.50 -5.51 -14.77
N ALA A 35 3.83 -6.63 -14.58
CA ALA A 35 2.62 -6.95 -15.36
C ALA A 35 1.47 -6.02 -14.95
N CYS A 36 0.79 -5.41 -15.93
CA CYS A 36 -0.32 -4.51 -15.70
C CYS A 36 -1.61 -5.04 -16.32
N THR A 37 -2.73 -4.83 -15.65
CA THR A 37 -4.07 -5.07 -16.17
C THR A 37 -4.92 -3.81 -16.06
N CYS A 38 -5.87 -3.63 -17.00
CA CYS A 38 -6.76 -2.47 -16.98
C CYS A 38 -8.22 -2.91 -16.90
N MET A 39 -8.99 -2.28 -16.04
CA MET A 39 -10.42 -2.53 -15.89
C MET A 39 -11.17 -1.22 -15.63
N LYS A 40 -12.45 -1.15 -16.06
CA LYS A 40 -13.28 0.04 -15.82
C LYS A 40 -13.73 0.13 -14.38
N GLU A 41 -14.10 -0.99 -13.82
CA GLU A 41 -14.57 -1.16 -12.44
C GLU A 41 -13.77 -2.28 -11.80
N LEU A 42 -13.66 -2.23 -10.50
CA LEU A 42 -12.91 -3.23 -9.75
C LEU A 42 -13.64 -4.58 -9.82
N ASP A 43 -13.01 -5.57 -10.41
CA ASP A 43 -13.43 -6.95 -10.30
C ASP A 43 -12.63 -7.64 -9.17
N GLU A 44 -13.30 -7.86 -8.06
CA GLU A 44 -12.69 -8.51 -6.89
C GLU A 44 -12.21 -9.94 -7.17
N ALA A 45 -12.79 -10.63 -8.15
CA ALA A 45 -12.36 -11.97 -8.52
C ALA A 45 -10.97 -11.95 -9.17
N SER A 46 -10.63 -10.86 -9.88
CA SER A 46 -9.32 -10.64 -10.50
C SER A 46 -8.20 -10.38 -9.49
N LEU A 47 -8.55 -9.96 -8.27
CA LEU A 47 -7.61 -9.66 -7.18
C LEU A 47 -7.37 -10.87 -6.25
N SER A 48 -7.98 -12.01 -6.53
CA SER A 48 -7.89 -13.16 -5.62
C SER A 48 -6.57 -13.91 -5.75
N ASP A 49 -5.63 -13.66 -4.84
CA ASP A 49 -4.60 -14.64 -4.51
C ASP A 49 -5.14 -15.58 -3.44
N ARG A 50 -5.47 -16.82 -3.84
CA ARG A 50 -6.00 -17.85 -2.94
C ARG A 50 -5.01 -18.29 -1.84
N ASN A 51 -3.74 -17.88 -1.93
CA ASN A 51 -2.68 -18.36 -1.05
C ASN A 51 -1.96 -17.25 -0.26
N GLY A 52 -2.32 -15.96 -0.41
CA GLY A 52 -1.68 -14.85 0.31
C GLY A 52 -0.18 -14.64 0.01
N GLN A 53 0.32 -15.23 -1.09
CA GLN A 53 1.75 -15.19 -1.45
C GLN A 53 2.09 -14.06 -2.42
N ARG A 54 1.07 -13.36 -2.94
CA ARG A 54 1.24 -12.31 -3.94
C ARG A 54 0.86 -10.95 -3.35
N THR A 55 1.64 -9.93 -3.67
CA THR A 55 1.28 -8.55 -3.37
C THR A 55 0.91 -7.85 -4.67
N ASP A 56 -0.33 -7.42 -4.79
CA ASP A 56 -0.82 -6.68 -5.94
C ASP A 56 -1.04 -5.21 -5.58
N LEU A 57 -0.90 -4.33 -6.57
CA LEU A 57 -1.23 -2.92 -6.43
C LEU A 57 -2.48 -2.60 -7.25
N VAL A 58 -3.50 -2.08 -6.60
CA VAL A 58 -4.64 -1.43 -7.26
C VAL A 58 -4.33 0.04 -7.41
N LEU A 59 -4.19 0.50 -8.64
CA LEU A 59 -3.95 1.89 -9.01
C LEU A 59 -5.24 2.50 -9.52
N LEU A 60 -5.91 3.32 -8.71
CA LEU A 60 -7.22 3.91 -8.97
C LEU A 60 -7.08 5.23 -9.72
N ASP A 61 -7.72 5.35 -10.87
CA ASP A 61 -7.79 6.57 -11.67
C ASP A 61 -8.85 7.51 -11.11
N CYS A 62 -8.44 8.70 -10.68
CA CYS A 62 -9.34 9.74 -10.20
C CYS A 62 -9.96 10.58 -11.32
N LEU A 63 -9.44 10.50 -12.55
CA LEU A 63 -9.94 11.31 -13.66
C LEU A 63 -11.29 10.78 -14.15
N GLY A 64 -12.30 11.64 -14.14
CA GLY A 64 -13.66 11.26 -14.54
C GLY A 64 -14.45 10.46 -13.49
N SER A 65 -13.85 10.17 -12.33
CA SER A 65 -14.56 9.54 -11.21
C SER A 65 -15.08 10.58 -10.23
N ASP A 66 -16.29 10.35 -9.68
CA ASP A 66 -16.72 11.13 -8.55
C ASP A 66 -16.05 10.63 -7.26
N TYR A 67 -15.95 11.51 -6.26
CA TYR A 67 -15.29 11.16 -4.99
C TYR A 67 -16.05 10.12 -4.20
N THR A 68 -17.37 10.07 -4.34
CA THR A 68 -18.21 9.13 -3.61
C THR A 68 -17.95 7.70 -4.08
N SER A 69 -17.85 7.52 -5.41
CA SER A 69 -17.53 6.21 -6.01
C SER A 69 -16.09 5.79 -5.69
N LEU A 70 -15.13 6.72 -5.71
CA LEU A 70 -13.75 6.45 -5.31
C LEU A 70 -13.67 5.96 -3.86
N TRP A 71 -14.35 6.64 -2.94
CA TRP A 71 -14.39 6.25 -1.54
C TRP A 71 -15.07 4.91 -1.31
N SER A 72 -16.15 4.61 -2.02
CA SER A 72 -16.81 3.31 -1.92
C SER A 72 -15.90 2.16 -2.39
N THR A 73 -15.16 2.38 -3.47
CA THR A 73 -14.19 1.41 -4.00
C THR A 73 -13.03 1.17 -3.03
N ILE A 74 -12.44 2.25 -2.48
CA ILE A 74 -11.38 2.16 -1.48
C ILE A 74 -11.87 1.40 -0.25
N ARG A 75 -13.06 1.72 0.24
CA ARG A 75 -13.66 1.08 1.39
C ARG A 75 -13.89 -0.42 1.15
N ALA A 76 -14.48 -0.80 0.02
CA ALA A 76 -14.69 -2.20 -0.35
C ALA A 76 -13.38 -2.99 -0.37
N LEU A 77 -12.30 -2.41 -0.93
CA LEU A 77 -10.98 -3.03 -0.95
C LEU A 77 -10.42 -3.33 0.45
N PHE A 78 -10.62 -2.42 1.41
CA PHE A 78 -10.13 -2.61 2.78
C PHE A 78 -11.05 -3.48 3.66
N GLU A 79 -12.36 -3.55 3.35
CA GLU A 79 -13.31 -4.43 4.04
C GLU A 79 -13.22 -5.89 3.54
N SER A 80 -12.60 -6.15 2.37
CA SER A 80 -12.57 -7.47 1.74
C SER A 80 -11.58 -8.47 2.38
N ASP A 81 -10.93 -8.16 3.48
CA ASP A 81 -9.96 -9.00 4.23
C ASP A 81 -8.94 -9.77 3.32
N LYS A 82 -8.63 -9.20 2.17
CA LYS A 82 -7.69 -9.78 1.20
C LYS A 82 -6.26 -9.35 1.54
N ALA A 83 -5.48 -10.31 2.02
CA ALA A 83 -4.05 -10.11 2.26
C ALA A 83 -3.31 -9.73 0.97
N GLY A 84 -2.36 -8.80 1.07
CA GLY A 84 -1.43 -8.53 -0.02
C GLY A 84 -1.92 -7.54 -1.09
N ILE A 85 -3.03 -6.83 -0.87
CA ILE A 85 -3.47 -5.77 -1.77
C ILE A 85 -3.01 -4.40 -1.25
N TYR A 86 -2.29 -3.66 -2.08
CA TYR A 86 -1.96 -2.27 -1.87
C TYR A 86 -2.83 -1.38 -2.76
N VAL A 87 -3.16 -0.21 -2.28
CA VAL A 87 -3.98 0.76 -3.01
C VAL A 87 -3.21 2.06 -3.17
N ALA A 88 -3.15 2.56 -4.40
CA ALA A 88 -2.67 3.91 -4.70
C ALA A 88 -3.64 4.60 -5.66
N ILE A 89 -3.54 5.91 -5.74
CA ILE A 89 -4.42 6.76 -6.53
C ILE A 89 -3.57 7.55 -7.52
N PHE A 90 -4.04 7.71 -8.75
CA PHE A 90 -3.38 8.56 -9.74
C PHE A 90 -4.36 9.52 -10.42
N ASN A 91 -3.84 10.50 -11.15
CA ASN A 91 -4.59 11.62 -11.71
C ASN A 91 -5.37 12.42 -10.66
N MET A 92 -4.82 12.53 -9.45
CA MET A 92 -5.40 13.37 -8.42
C MET A 92 -5.16 14.84 -8.76
N ALA A 93 -6.20 15.65 -8.82
CA ALA A 93 -6.05 17.08 -9.08
C ALA A 93 -5.22 17.76 -7.97
N ALA A 94 -4.15 18.46 -8.35
CA ALA A 94 -3.17 19.07 -7.44
C ALA A 94 -3.75 20.03 -6.38
N GLY A 95 -4.94 20.59 -6.63
CA GLY A 95 -5.67 21.46 -5.68
C GLY A 95 -6.51 20.71 -4.64
N LYS A 96 -6.74 19.42 -4.79
CA LYS A 96 -7.62 18.63 -3.92
C LYS A 96 -6.81 17.89 -2.87
N ARG A 97 -6.86 18.39 -1.65
CA ARG A 97 -6.06 17.87 -0.52
C ARG A 97 -6.83 16.81 0.26
N PHE A 98 -6.71 15.55 -0.18
CA PHE A 98 -7.23 14.40 0.57
C PHE A 98 -6.12 13.53 1.19
N GLY A 99 -4.83 13.92 1.01
CA GLY A 99 -3.69 13.09 1.38
C GLY A 99 -3.76 12.52 2.80
N ASN A 100 -4.24 13.31 3.76
CA ASN A 100 -4.33 12.90 5.16
C ASN A 100 -5.40 11.81 5.39
N ASP A 101 -6.59 11.99 4.82
CA ASP A 101 -7.67 11.00 4.95
C ASP A 101 -7.34 9.71 4.18
N LEU A 102 -6.64 9.82 3.05
CA LEU A 102 -6.19 8.68 2.27
C LEU A 102 -5.17 7.83 3.04
N VAL A 103 -4.17 8.48 3.66
CA VAL A 103 -3.17 7.79 4.49
C VAL A 103 -3.83 7.09 5.67
N LYS A 104 -4.75 7.75 6.39
CA LYS A 104 -5.48 7.16 7.52
C LYS A 104 -6.32 5.95 7.13
N ARG A 105 -6.77 5.90 5.87
CA ARG A 105 -7.57 4.79 5.34
C ARG A 105 -6.74 3.68 4.68
N GLY A 106 -5.41 3.76 4.73
CA GLY A 106 -4.53 2.70 4.25
C GLY A 106 -4.06 2.82 2.81
N VAL A 107 -4.45 3.87 2.08
CA VAL A 107 -3.88 4.17 0.76
C VAL A 107 -2.37 4.35 0.88
N ARG A 108 -1.61 3.78 -0.05
CA ARG A 108 -0.15 3.73 0.00
C ARG A 108 0.51 4.86 -0.80
N GLY A 109 -0.19 5.46 -1.74
CA GLY A 109 0.39 6.53 -2.54
C GLY A 109 -0.63 7.35 -3.30
N VAL A 110 -0.23 8.58 -3.63
CA VAL A 110 -0.98 9.49 -4.49
C VAL A 110 -0.04 10.06 -5.53
N PHE A 111 -0.46 9.97 -6.79
CA PHE A 111 0.18 10.62 -7.93
C PHE A 111 -0.76 11.70 -8.45
N TYR A 112 -0.25 12.91 -8.54
CA TYR A 112 -1.04 14.05 -8.99
C TYR A 112 -1.07 14.13 -10.52
N ASP A 113 -2.05 14.84 -11.06
CA ASP A 113 -2.25 15.02 -12.50
C ASP A 113 -1.14 15.82 -13.19
N ASP A 114 -0.39 16.63 -12.42
CA ASP A 114 0.79 17.38 -12.83
C ASP A 114 2.13 16.65 -12.54
N ASP A 115 2.10 15.47 -11.95
CA ASP A 115 3.30 14.68 -11.67
C ASP A 115 3.96 14.21 -12.99
N PRO A 116 5.28 14.34 -13.13
CA PRO A 116 6.00 13.75 -14.26
C PRO A 116 5.84 12.22 -14.29
N LEU A 117 5.58 11.66 -15.47
CA LEU A 117 5.47 10.21 -15.67
C LEU A 117 6.59 9.37 -15.01
N PRO A 118 7.89 9.80 -15.01
CA PRO A 118 8.93 9.07 -14.29
C PRO A 118 8.70 8.93 -12.79
N ASN A 119 7.93 9.81 -12.16
CA ASN A 119 7.60 9.71 -10.75
C ASN A 119 6.66 8.52 -10.49
N ILE A 120 5.71 8.26 -11.39
CA ILE A 120 4.81 7.11 -11.29
C ILE A 120 5.61 5.81 -11.44
N ALA A 121 6.52 5.75 -12.42
CA ALA A 121 7.38 4.58 -12.63
C ALA A 121 8.33 4.30 -11.46
N LYS A 122 8.72 5.30 -10.68
CA LYS A 122 9.50 5.14 -9.44
C LYS A 122 8.62 4.77 -8.24
N GLY A 123 7.47 5.42 -8.12
CA GLY A 123 6.59 5.27 -6.96
C GLY A 123 5.86 3.93 -6.93
N VAL A 124 5.46 3.39 -8.09
CA VAL A 124 4.77 2.09 -8.15
C VAL A 124 5.62 0.95 -7.57
N PRO A 125 6.89 0.74 -7.98
CA PRO A 125 7.75 -0.26 -7.35
C PRO A 125 8.01 0.02 -5.86
N ALA A 126 8.23 1.27 -5.46
CA ALA A 126 8.44 1.65 -4.07
C ALA A 126 7.23 1.28 -3.19
N ILE A 127 6.01 1.53 -3.67
CA ILE A 127 4.79 1.12 -2.97
C ILE A 127 4.73 -0.40 -2.82
N LEU A 128 5.08 -1.16 -3.86
CA LEU A 128 5.11 -2.63 -3.81
C LEU A 128 6.16 -3.18 -2.85
N GLU A 129 7.23 -2.42 -2.59
CA GLU A 129 8.22 -2.71 -1.53
C GLU A 129 7.76 -2.28 -0.13
N GLY A 130 6.54 -1.72 -0.02
CA GLY A 130 5.92 -1.33 1.26
C GLY A 130 6.18 0.12 1.67
N GLU A 131 6.78 0.93 0.81
CA GLU A 131 6.98 2.35 1.05
C GLU A 131 5.67 3.13 0.86
N LEU A 132 5.66 4.38 1.34
CA LEU A 132 4.57 5.32 1.12
C LEU A 132 4.98 6.38 0.11
N TRP A 133 4.09 6.67 -0.84
CA TRP A 133 4.31 7.66 -1.88
C TRP A 133 3.32 8.82 -1.75
N PHE A 134 3.68 9.79 -0.90
CA PHE A 134 2.89 11.00 -0.61
C PHE A 134 3.78 12.23 -0.56
N SER A 135 3.19 13.40 -0.68
CA SER A 135 3.93 14.63 -0.43
C SER A 135 4.40 14.68 1.04
N ARG A 136 5.57 15.28 1.28
CA ARG A 136 6.08 15.51 2.65
C ARG A 136 5.07 16.22 3.53
N LYS A 137 4.30 17.14 2.94
CA LYS A 137 3.28 17.94 3.65
C LYS A 137 2.14 17.06 4.15
N ASP A 138 1.65 16.12 3.32
CA ASP A 138 0.56 15.22 3.68
C ASP A 138 1.00 14.25 4.77
N LEU A 139 2.22 13.71 4.66
CA LEU A 139 2.79 12.84 5.68
C LEU A 139 3.00 13.56 7.02
N MET A 140 3.56 14.78 7.01
CA MET A 140 3.73 15.60 8.22
C MET A 140 2.40 15.89 8.91
N LYS A 141 1.37 16.24 8.14
CA LYS A 141 0.04 16.48 8.68
C LYS A 141 -0.52 15.22 9.34
N CYS A 142 -0.36 14.06 8.71
CA CYS A 142 -0.80 12.77 9.26
C CYS A 142 -0.08 12.45 10.60
N ILE A 143 1.22 12.73 10.69
CA ILE A 143 2.02 12.54 11.91
C ILE A 143 1.52 13.42 13.04
N LEU A 144 1.29 14.71 12.77
CA LEU A 144 0.84 15.68 13.78
C LEU A 144 -0.57 15.40 14.31
N GLU A 145 -1.43 14.77 13.51
CA GLU A 145 -2.81 14.44 13.90
C GLU A 145 -2.95 13.04 14.55
N ALA A 146 -1.88 12.25 14.63
CA ALA A 146 -1.90 10.88 15.15
C ALA A 146 -2.02 10.77 16.70
N ASP A 147 -2.37 11.83 17.41
CA ASP A 147 -2.17 11.97 18.87
C ASP A 147 -3.30 11.45 19.78
N THR A 148 -4.20 10.62 19.32
CA THR A 148 -5.33 10.19 20.16
C THR A 148 -5.66 8.70 20.08
N ASP A 149 -4.93 7.80 20.78
CA ASP A 149 -5.52 6.53 21.27
C ASP A 149 -4.55 5.69 22.13
N THR A 150 -4.41 6.03 23.41
CA THR A 150 -3.41 5.40 24.28
C THR A 150 -3.90 4.12 25.00
N LYS A 151 -5.21 3.92 25.19
CA LYS A 151 -5.75 2.80 25.98
C LYS A 151 -5.85 1.46 25.22
N LEU A 152 -6.33 1.51 23.98
CA LEU A 152 -6.48 0.32 23.11
C LEU A 152 -5.11 -0.29 22.75
N ALA A 153 -4.09 0.55 22.62
CA ALA A 153 -2.75 0.14 22.24
C ALA A 153 -2.02 -0.72 23.27
N MET A 154 -2.33 -0.60 24.55
CA MET A 154 -1.74 -1.45 25.59
C MET A 154 -2.23 -2.90 25.54
N GLU A 155 -3.49 -3.12 25.20
CA GLU A 155 -4.06 -4.46 25.07
C GLU A 155 -3.54 -5.18 23.80
N LEU A 156 -3.35 -4.44 22.71
CA LEU A 156 -2.83 -4.98 21.44
C LEU A 156 -1.34 -5.37 21.51
N LYS A 157 -0.57 -4.72 22.36
CA LYS A 157 0.86 -5.01 22.60
C LYS A 157 1.10 -6.46 23.07
N ALA A 158 0.17 -7.01 23.84
CA ALA A 158 0.27 -8.36 24.39
C ALA A 158 0.18 -9.48 23.34
N HIS A 159 -0.33 -9.19 22.14
CA HIS A 159 -0.59 -10.18 21.08
C HIS A 159 0.50 -10.28 20.00
N LEU A 160 1.54 -9.44 20.06
CA LEU A 160 2.65 -9.50 19.12
C LEU A 160 3.66 -10.58 19.52
N THR A 161 4.02 -11.44 18.58
CA THR A 161 5.13 -12.38 18.75
C THR A 161 6.47 -11.65 18.85
N ALA A 162 7.52 -12.29 19.34
CA ALA A 162 8.87 -11.72 19.39
C ALA A 162 9.35 -11.28 17.98
N ARG A 163 9.05 -12.09 16.96
CA ARG A 163 9.42 -11.79 15.56
C ARG A 163 8.67 -10.60 15.00
N GLU A 164 7.37 -10.49 15.26
CA GLU A 164 6.56 -9.34 14.84
C GLU A 164 7.01 -8.05 15.51
N ARG A 165 7.39 -8.11 16.79
CA ARG A 165 7.94 -6.97 17.53
C ARG A 165 9.28 -6.51 16.93
N GLU A 166 10.18 -7.45 16.62
CA GLU A 166 11.46 -7.16 15.96
C GLU A 166 11.27 -6.46 14.61
N ILE A 167 10.37 -6.98 13.78
CA ILE A 167 10.03 -6.37 12.48
C ILE A 167 9.43 -4.97 12.69
N LEU A 168 8.58 -4.80 13.67
CA LEU A 168 7.93 -3.52 13.96
C LEU A 168 8.95 -2.44 14.39
N LEU A 169 9.97 -2.81 15.17
CA LEU A 169 11.08 -1.91 15.52
C LEU A 169 11.90 -1.50 14.30
N LEU A 170 12.17 -2.44 13.37
CA LEU A 170 12.85 -2.14 12.12
C LEU A 170 12.03 -1.20 11.23
N ILE A 171 10.69 -1.32 11.23
CA ILE A 171 9.80 -0.38 10.55
C ILE A 171 9.91 1.02 11.16
N ALA A 172 9.90 1.11 12.48
CA ALA A 172 10.02 2.38 13.20
C ALA A 172 11.35 3.09 12.89
N SER A 173 12.40 2.31 12.64
CA SER A 173 13.71 2.82 12.21
C SER A 173 13.77 3.23 10.73
N GLY A 174 12.65 3.12 9.97
CA GLY A 174 12.58 3.54 8.57
C GLY A 174 13.18 2.56 7.55
N ILE A 175 13.55 1.35 7.97
CA ILE A 175 14.20 0.33 7.12
C ILE A 175 13.16 -0.29 6.18
N ASN A 176 13.44 -0.39 4.87
CA ASN A 176 12.51 -0.96 3.89
C ASN A 176 12.43 -2.50 3.94
N ASN A 177 11.44 -3.09 3.24
CA ASN A 177 11.20 -4.54 3.30
C ASN A 177 12.37 -5.39 2.80
N SER A 178 13.17 -4.88 1.85
CA SER A 178 14.37 -5.57 1.36
C SER A 178 15.41 -5.65 2.45
N GLN A 179 15.70 -4.52 3.10
CA GLN A 179 16.67 -4.43 4.18
C GLN A 179 16.22 -5.23 5.42
N ILE A 180 14.90 -5.27 5.72
CA ILE A 180 14.34 -6.13 6.78
C ILE A 180 14.58 -7.60 6.43
N ALA A 181 14.31 -8.01 5.18
CA ALA A 181 14.52 -9.37 4.72
C ALA A 181 15.99 -9.80 4.88
N ASP A 182 16.91 -8.93 4.47
CA ASP A 182 18.36 -9.16 4.57
C ASP A 182 18.80 -9.25 6.05
N SER A 183 18.37 -8.30 6.90
CA SER A 183 18.75 -8.26 8.32
C SER A 183 18.24 -9.46 9.12
N LEU A 184 17.11 -10.01 8.74
CA LEU A 184 16.44 -11.12 9.42
C LEU A 184 16.64 -12.47 8.76
N ASN A 185 17.38 -12.51 7.63
CA ASN A 185 17.65 -13.69 6.82
C ASN A 185 16.37 -14.45 6.41
N ILE A 186 15.36 -13.71 5.93
CA ILE A 186 14.09 -14.25 5.43
C ILE A 186 13.76 -13.66 4.05
N SER A 187 12.78 -14.24 3.35
CA SER A 187 12.36 -13.69 2.07
C SER A 187 11.58 -12.37 2.23
N ARG A 188 11.61 -11.51 1.20
CA ARG A 188 10.77 -10.29 1.15
C ARG A 188 9.28 -10.62 1.28
N ASN A 189 8.83 -11.75 0.72
CA ASN A 189 7.45 -12.20 0.84
C ASN A 189 7.12 -12.58 2.29
N THR A 190 8.05 -13.21 3.00
CA THR A 190 7.88 -13.51 4.43
C THR A 190 7.76 -12.22 5.25
N VAL A 191 8.56 -11.19 4.93
CA VAL A 191 8.42 -9.86 5.55
C VAL A 191 7.03 -9.28 5.29
N LYS A 192 6.54 -9.31 4.05
CA LYS A 192 5.19 -8.81 3.70
C LYS A 192 4.10 -9.52 4.48
N THR A 193 4.19 -10.84 4.62
CA THR A 193 3.25 -11.64 5.43
C THR A 193 3.27 -11.22 6.90
N HIS A 194 4.46 -11.03 7.48
CA HIS A 194 4.56 -10.53 8.85
C HIS A 194 3.97 -9.14 8.99
N LEU A 195 4.22 -8.24 8.03
CA LEU A 195 3.66 -6.88 8.04
C LEU A 195 2.14 -6.88 8.01
N TYR A 196 1.55 -7.70 7.16
CA TYR A 196 0.10 -7.90 7.12
C TYR A 196 -0.44 -8.33 8.49
N ASN A 197 0.14 -9.37 9.07
CA ASN A 197 -0.28 -9.88 10.39
C ASN A 197 -0.09 -8.82 11.49
N ILE A 198 1.02 -8.08 11.47
CA ILE A 198 1.28 -6.99 12.41
C ILE A 198 0.20 -5.92 12.28
N TYR A 199 -0.07 -5.44 11.06
CA TYR A 199 -1.06 -4.37 10.84
C TYR A 199 -2.46 -4.77 11.32
N ASN A 200 -2.87 -6.00 11.07
CA ASN A 200 -4.13 -6.53 11.59
C ASN A 200 -4.14 -6.62 13.12
N LYS A 201 -3.06 -7.14 13.73
CA LYS A 201 -2.96 -7.29 15.18
C LYS A 201 -2.99 -5.98 15.94
N ILE A 202 -2.31 -4.93 15.43
CA ILE A 202 -2.28 -3.60 16.06
C ILE A 202 -3.34 -2.66 15.49
N ASN A 203 -4.21 -3.17 14.61
CA ASN A 203 -5.31 -2.46 13.98
C ASN A 203 -4.88 -1.14 13.30
N VAL A 204 -3.84 -1.21 12.46
CA VAL A 204 -3.36 -0.06 11.70
C VAL A 204 -3.36 -0.35 10.19
N PRO A 205 -3.71 0.63 9.35
CA PRO A 205 -3.91 0.39 7.93
C PRO A 205 -2.62 0.37 7.10
N ASN A 206 -1.51 0.90 7.63
CA ASN A 206 -0.30 1.06 6.83
C ASN A 206 0.97 1.15 7.67
N ARG A 207 2.13 1.13 6.96
CA ARG A 207 3.46 1.18 7.52
C ARG A 207 3.72 2.44 8.39
N LEU A 208 3.24 3.62 7.95
CA LEU A 208 3.43 4.85 8.71
C LEU A 208 2.72 4.77 10.06
N GLN A 209 1.48 4.31 10.06
CA GLN A 209 0.72 4.14 11.30
C GLN A 209 1.36 3.06 12.19
N ALA A 210 1.91 1.99 11.61
CA ALA A 210 2.66 0.99 12.36
C ALA A 210 3.96 1.54 12.98
N ALA A 211 4.70 2.38 12.24
CA ALA A 211 5.89 3.04 12.76
C ALA A 211 5.56 4.00 13.91
N LEU A 212 4.51 4.80 13.75
CA LEU A 212 4.03 5.71 14.81
C LEU A 212 3.53 4.93 16.04
N TRP A 213 2.81 3.83 15.82
CA TRP A 213 2.39 2.93 16.89
C TRP A 213 3.60 2.37 17.65
N ALA A 214 4.62 1.88 16.92
CA ALA A 214 5.84 1.35 17.52
C ALA A 214 6.59 2.41 18.37
N ALA A 215 6.75 3.62 17.83
CA ALA A 215 7.42 4.71 18.54
C ALA A 215 6.73 5.12 19.83
N LYS A 216 5.40 4.89 19.95
CA LYS A 216 4.63 5.19 21.16
C LYS A 216 4.60 4.05 22.19
N HIS A 217 4.77 2.79 21.74
CA HIS A 217 4.40 1.63 22.54
C HIS A 217 5.53 0.61 22.75
N LEU A 218 6.62 0.69 21.98
CA LEU A 218 7.79 -0.17 22.10
C LEU A 218 9.01 0.57 22.61
#